data_82a5014f5516a0294891e11ce321734d
#
_entry.id   82a5014f5516a0294891e11ce321734d
#
_cell.length_a   1.000
_cell.length_b   1.000
_cell.length_c   1.000
_cell.angle_alpha   90.00
_cell.angle_beta   90.00
_cell.angle_gamma   90.00
#
_symmetry.space_group_name_H-M   'P 1'
#
loop_
_entity.id
_entity.type
_entity.pdbx_description
1 polymer ?
#
loop_
_entity_poly.entity_id
_entity_poly.type
_entity_poly.pdbx_seq_one_letter_code
_entity_poly.pdbx_strand_id
1 'polypeptide(L)'
;RPTDKQRIVNMLQKHGEVVAVTGDGTNDAPALNHAHVGLSLGSGTSVAKNASDMTLIDDSFSSIVKAVQWGRSLYRNIQRFIFFQLVVNVTALLLVLGGSMIGTELPLTITQMLWVNLIMDTFAAMALASLPPESEVMKEKPRKQTDFIINRHIAWAIGIVGLLFFGLMFGLLYYFERVAGVSAEELTVFFTIFVMLQWWNLFNAKSLGSRRSAFHKFLSDRGLLFVLFIILAGQWLIVELGGKMFRTVPLDIET
;
A
#
# COMPACT_ATOMS: atom_id res chain seq x y z
N ARG A 1 21.92 5.38 37.58
CA ARG A 1 22.27 3.94 37.58
C ARG A 1 21.58 3.28 36.39
N PRO A 2 22.09 2.15 35.86
CA PRO A 2 21.45 1.42 34.74
C PRO A 2 20.00 1.07 35.05
N THR A 3 19.70 0.64 36.26
CA THR A 3 18.35 0.33 36.74
C THR A 3 17.40 1.53 36.74
N ASP A 4 17.92 2.74 36.95
CA ASP A 4 17.08 3.96 36.96
C ASP A 4 16.63 4.32 35.56
N LYS A 5 17.49 4.15 34.53
CA LYS A 5 17.13 4.35 33.12
C LYS A 5 16.01 3.39 32.71
N GLN A 6 16.14 2.11 33.02
CA GLN A 6 15.10 1.11 32.74
C GLN A 6 13.79 1.42 33.49
N ARG A 7 13.88 1.89 34.75
CA ARG A 7 12.70 2.26 35.53
C ARG A 7 11.94 3.44 34.89
N ILE A 8 12.65 4.44 34.38
CA ILE A 8 12.03 5.56 33.66
C ILE A 8 11.30 5.07 32.42
N VAL A 9 11.93 4.20 31.62
CA VAL A 9 11.31 3.58 30.44
C VAL A 9 10.01 2.86 30.83
N ASN A 10 10.07 2.00 31.85
CA ASN A 10 8.91 1.28 32.36
C ASN A 10 7.78 2.20 32.82
N MET A 11 8.11 3.31 33.49
CA MET A 11 7.10 4.27 33.94
C MET A 11 6.41 4.97 32.76
N LEU A 12 7.17 5.41 31.75
CA LEU A 12 6.62 6.02 30.56
C LEU A 12 5.73 5.05 29.78
N GLN A 13 6.17 3.81 29.63
CA GLN A 13 5.38 2.76 28.96
C GLN A 13 4.06 2.46 29.71
N LYS A 14 4.09 2.44 31.05
CA LYS A 14 2.87 2.28 31.87
C LYS A 14 1.87 3.42 31.70
N HIS A 15 2.34 4.61 31.35
CA HIS A 15 1.48 5.74 31.01
C HIS A 15 0.96 5.69 29.55
N GLY A 16 1.30 4.65 28.80
CA GLY A 16 0.85 4.46 27.41
C GLY A 16 1.70 5.19 26.38
N GLU A 17 2.88 5.69 26.78
CA GLU A 17 3.79 6.39 25.87
C GLU A 17 4.62 5.39 25.05
N VAL A 18 4.91 5.74 23.78
CA VAL A 18 5.87 5.02 22.94
C VAL A 18 7.25 5.59 23.20
N VAL A 19 8.14 4.77 23.76
CA VAL A 19 9.44 5.20 24.28
C VAL A 19 10.55 4.74 23.35
N ALA A 20 11.38 5.66 22.89
CA ALA A 20 12.67 5.40 22.27
C ALA A 20 13.79 5.78 23.23
N VAL A 21 14.85 4.97 23.28
CA VAL A 21 16.02 5.20 24.14
C VAL A 21 17.28 5.22 23.28
N THR A 22 18.16 6.16 23.56
CA THR A 22 19.51 6.20 22.98
C THR A 22 20.54 5.84 24.06
N GLY A 23 21.57 5.09 23.66
CA GLY A 23 22.67 4.72 24.55
C GLY A 23 23.90 4.23 23.78
N ASP A 24 25.06 4.34 24.43
CA ASP A 24 26.37 3.98 23.86
C ASP A 24 27.14 2.96 24.73
N GLY A 25 26.75 2.81 25.98
CA GLY A 25 27.46 2.01 26.97
C GLY A 25 26.76 0.70 27.33
N THR A 26 27.52 -0.20 27.99
CA THR A 26 26.98 -1.44 28.55
C THR A 26 25.90 -1.19 29.60
N ASN A 27 25.97 -0.04 30.28
CA ASN A 27 24.98 0.38 31.29
C ASN A 27 23.63 0.76 30.68
N ASP A 28 23.57 1.03 29.37
CA ASP A 28 22.36 1.39 28.64
C ASP A 28 21.61 0.17 28.10
N ALA A 29 22.30 -0.96 27.95
CA ALA A 29 21.76 -2.17 27.35
C ALA A 29 20.40 -2.63 27.94
N PRO A 30 20.16 -2.61 29.25
CA PRO A 30 18.85 -2.97 29.80
C PRO A 30 17.74 -2.00 29.39
N ALA A 31 18.04 -0.69 29.29
CA ALA A 31 17.06 0.31 28.86
C ALA A 31 16.81 0.27 27.35
N LEU A 32 17.86 0.03 26.55
CA LEU A 32 17.77 -0.14 25.09
C LEU A 32 16.89 -1.33 24.73
N ASN A 33 17.14 -2.48 25.35
CA ASN A 33 16.37 -3.71 25.10
C ASN A 33 14.90 -3.61 25.57
N HIS A 34 14.64 -2.81 26.60
CA HIS A 34 13.30 -2.70 27.19
C HIS A 34 12.45 -1.60 26.55
N ALA A 35 13.07 -0.66 25.87
CA ALA A 35 12.36 0.39 25.13
C ALA A 35 11.56 -0.19 23.94
N HIS A 36 10.59 0.57 23.43
CA HIS A 36 9.92 0.20 22.18
C HIS A 36 10.84 0.32 20.96
N VAL A 37 11.81 1.23 21.03
CA VAL A 37 12.88 1.38 20.04
C VAL A 37 14.17 1.71 20.78
N GLY A 38 15.13 0.80 20.76
CA GLY A 38 16.49 1.02 21.24
C GLY A 38 17.40 1.54 20.12
N LEU A 39 18.09 2.63 20.36
CA LEU A 39 19.00 3.27 19.41
C LEU A 39 20.41 3.33 20.00
N SER A 40 21.36 2.58 19.44
CA SER A 40 22.76 2.67 19.82
C SER A 40 23.51 3.65 18.94
N LEU A 41 24.59 4.23 19.48
CA LEU A 41 25.52 5.05 18.72
C LEU A 41 26.53 4.17 17.96
N GLY A 42 27.01 4.63 16.82
CA GLY A 42 28.03 3.97 16.03
C GLY A 42 29.35 3.81 16.78
N SER A 43 29.71 4.81 17.62
CA SER A 43 30.84 4.78 18.55
C SER A 43 30.59 3.93 19.79
N GLY A 44 29.35 3.48 20.02
CA GLY A 44 28.97 2.71 21.21
C GLY A 44 29.56 1.33 21.28
N THR A 45 29.50 0.72 22.47
CA THR A 45 29.99 -0.63 22.74
C THR A 45 29.21 -1.70 21.97
N SER A 46 29.83 -2.85 21.72
CA SER A 46 29.16 -4.00 21.10
C SER A 46 27.94 -4.48 21.90
N VAL A 47 27.97 -4.34 23.22
CA VAL A 47 26.85 -4.68 24.10
C VAL A 47 25.65 -3.76 23.87
N ALA A 48 25.87 -2.45 23.76
CA ALA A 48 24.81 -1.49 23.44
C ALA A 48 24.22 -1.75 22.04
N LYS A 49 25.08 -2.00 21.05
CA LYS A 49 24.67 -2.32 19.67
C LYS A 49 23.82 -3.59 19.60
N ASN A 50 24.21 -4.64 20.32
CA ASN A 50 23.47 -5.90 20.35
C ASN A 50 22.14 -5.79 21.11
N ALA A 51 22.02 -4.83 22.02
CA ALA A 51 20.79 -4.58 22.80
C ALA A 51 19.84 -3.60 22.14
N SER A 52 20.22 -2.99 21.02
CA SER A 52 19.44 -1.98 20.31
C SER A 52 18.80 -2.54 19.03
N ASP A 53 17.70 -1.91 18.58
CA ASP A 53 17.02 -2.23 17.32
C ASP A 53 17.70 -1.55 16.12
N MET A 54 18.36 -0.41 16.34
CA MET A 54 19.05 0.36 15.31
C MET A 54 20.38 0.90 15.83
N THR A 55 21.37 1.01 14.95
CA THR A 55 22.65 1.68 15.21
C THR A 55 22.78 2.92 14.36
N LEU A 56 23.02 4.08 15.00
CA LEU A 56 23.24 5.37 14.35
C LEU A 56 24.73 5.50 14.01
N ILE A 57 25.08 5.32 12.75
CA ILE A 57 26.49 5.25 12.29
C ILE A 57 27.20 6.61 12.50
N ASP A 58 26.49 7.72 12.34
CA ASP A 58 27.03 9.08 12.41
C ASP A 58 26.89 9.75 13.79
N ASP A 59 26.39 9.02 14.79
CA ASP A 59 26.13 9.48 16.15
C ASP A 59 25.33 10.80 16.25
N SER A 60 24.56 11.11 15.19
CA SER A 60 23.86 12.38 15.05
C SER A 60 22.41 12.31 15.51
N PHE A 61 22.01 13.27 16.35
CA PHE A 61 20.61 13.42 16.74
C PHE A 61 19.68 13.67 15.51
N SER A 62 20.21 14.34 14.47
CA SER A 62 19.44 14.57 13.25
C SER A 62 19.07 13.27 12.54
N SER A 63 19.88 12.22 12.67
CA SER A 63 19.62 10.89 12.12
C SER A 63 18.51 10.16 12.87
N ILE A 64 18.35 10.40 14.17
CA ILE A 64 17.19 9.93 14.94
C ILE A 64 15.90 10.53 14.37
N VAL A 65 15.88 11.84 14.16
CA VAL A 65 14.71 12.53 13.59
C VAL A 65 14.37 11.99 12.21
N LYS A 66 15.39 11.76 11.36
CA LYS A 66 15.21 11.14 10.03
C LYS A 66 14.68 9.71 10.15
N ALA A 67 15.21 8.90 11.08
CA ALA A 67 14.74 7.54 11.30
C ALA A 67 13.26 7.49 11.69
N VAL A 68 12.83 8.38 12.60
CA VAL A 68 11.41 8.53 12.96
C VAL A 68 10.57 8.95 11.75
N GLN A 69 11.04 9.90 10.95
CA GLN A 69 10.36 10.34 9.74
C GLN A 69 10.21 9.20 8.72
N TRP A 70 11.26 8.42 8.49
CA TRP A 70 11.24 7.25 7.62
C TRP A 70 10.28 6.17 8.14
N GLY A 71 10.33 5.82 9.41
CA GLY A 71 9.45 4.83 10.01
C GLY A 71 7.96 5.21 9.89
N ARG A 72 7.63 6.48 10.17
CA ARG A 72 6.26 6.99 10.01
C ARG A 72 5.80 7.01 8.55
N SER A 73 6.70 7.36 7.63
CA SER A 73 6.42 7.35 6.19
C SER A 73 6.23 5.94 5.66
N LEU A 74 7.07 4.99 6.09
CA LEU A 74 6.93 3.58 5.75
C LEU A 74 5.57 3.02 6.19
N TYR A 75 5.15 3.33 7.41
CA TYR A 75 3.83 2.92 7.89
C TYR A 75 2.70 3.49 7.03
N ARG A 76 2.78 4.74 6.61
CA ARG A 76 1.82 5.37 5.69
C ARG A 76 1.84 4.67 4.31
N ASN A 77 3.01 4.31 3.81
CA ASN A 77 3.14 3.58 2.55
C ASN A 77 2.51 2.18 2.62
N ILE A 78 2.65 1.49 3.77
CA ILE A 78 1.94 0.23 4.03
C ILE A 78 0.42 0.44 4.00
N GLN A 79 -0.09 1.50 4.64
CA GLN A 79 -1.53 1.81 4.60
C GLN A 79 -2.02 2.10 3.17
N ARG A 80 -1.23 2.81 2.36
CA ARG A 80 -1.52 3.07 0.94
C ARG A 80 -1.61 1.79 0.13
N PHE A 81 -0.67 0.87 0.34
CA PHE A 81 -0.69 -0.44 -0.33
C PHE A 81 -1.91 -1.27 0.10
N ILE A 82 -2.19 -1.37 1.40
CA ILE A 82 -3.37 -2.09 1.90
C ILE A 82 -4.66 -1.49 1.35
N PHE A 83 -4.77 -0.16 1.31
CA PHE A 83 -5.92 0.51 0.69
C PHE A 83 -6.07 0.11 -0.78
N PHE A 84 -4.98 0.19 -1.56
CA PHE A 84 -4.99 -0.21 -2.97
C PHE A 84 -5.50 -1.64 -3.14
N GLN A 85 -4.88 -2.59 -2.46
CA GLN A 85 -5.19 -4.01 -2.57
C GLN A 85 -6.61 -4.35 -2.12
N LEU A 86 -7.10 -3.75 -1.03
CA LEU A 86 -8.45 -4.01 -0.54
C LEU A 86 -9.52 -3.43 -1.47
N VAL A 87 -9.30 -2.29 -2.10
CA VAL A 87 -10.23 -1.77 -3.12
C VAL A 87 -10.34 -2.75 -4.29
N VAL A 88 -9.22 -3.27 -4.80
CA VAL A 88 -9.21 -4.30 -5.87
C VAL A 88 -10.02 -5.52 -5.46
N ASN A 89 -9.70 -6.09 -4.29
CA ASN A 89 -10.30 -7.33 -3.82
C ASN A 89 -11.80 -7.18 -3.50
N VAL A 90 -12.21 -6.07 -2.87
CA VAL A 90 -13.62 -5.78 -2.60
C VAL A 90 -14.40 -5.63 -3.91
N THR A 91 -13.85 -4.89 -4.87
CA THR A 91 -14.48 -4.72 -6.20
C THR A 91 -14.65 -6.07 -6.89
N ALA A 92 -13.60 -6.87 -6.96
CA ALA A 92 -13.62 -8.17 -7.62
C ALA A 92 -14.61 -9.15 -6.94
N LEU A 93 -14.60 -9.21 -5.60
CA LEU A 93 -15.53 -10.06 -4.84
C LEU A 93 -16.98 -9.66 -5.11
N LEU A 94 -17.29 -8.37 -5.05
CA LEU A 94 -18.63 -7.87 -5.33
C LEU A 94 -19.07 -8.13 -6.77
N LEU A 95 -18.14 -8.06 -7.75
CA LEU A 95 -18.42 -8.39 -9.15
C LEU A 95 -18.77 -9.86 -9.33
N VAL A 96 -18.03 -10.77 -8.69
CA VAL A 96 -18.32 -12.20 -8.74
C VAL A 96 -19.69 -12.48 -8.10
N LEU A 97 -19.97 -11.91 -6.93
CA LEU A 97 -21.26 -12.08 -6.26
C LEU A 97 -22.40 -11.49 -7.08
N GLY A 98 -22.26 -10.25 -7.56
CA GLY A 98 -23.27 -9.56 -8.36
C GLY A 98 -23.54 -10.27 -9.69
N GLY A 99 -22.49 -10.71 -10.39
CA GLY A 99 -22.60 -11.51 -11.62
C GLY A 99 -23.36 -12.81 -11.38
N SER A 100 -23.03 -13.54 -10.33
CA SER A 100 -23.74 -14.76 -9.94
C SER A 100 -25.22 -14.53 -9.67
N MET A 101 -25.59 -13.39 -9.06
CA MET A 101 -26.99 -13.06 -8.79
C MET A 101 -27.82 -12.77 -10.04
N ILE A 102 -27.22 -12.25 -11.10
CA ILE A 102 -27.90 -12.01 -12.39
C ILE A 102 -27.77 -13.18 -13.37
N GLY A 103 -27.10 -14.27 -12.95
CA GLY A 103 -26.97 -15.50 -13.72
C GLY A 103 -25.91 -15.43 -14.84
N THR A 104 -24.96 -14.50 -14.77
CA THR A 104 -23.86 -14.41 -15.73
C THR A 104 -22.77 -15.42 -15.41
N GLU A 105 -22.03 -15.85 -16.44
CA GLU A 105 -20.76 -16.54 -16.24
C GLU A 105 -19.76 -15.63 -15.50
N LEU A 106 -18.65 -16.22 -14.99
CA LEU A 106 -17.60 -15.47 -14.28
C LEU A 106 -17.12 -14.27 -15.14
N PRO A 107 -17.35 -13.03 -14.70
CA PRO A 107 -17.01 -11.84 -15.49
C PRO A 107 -15.49 -11.67 -15.67
N LEU A 108 -14.71 -12.20 -14.73
CA LEU A 108 -13.25 -12.22 -14.76
C LEU A 108 -12.75 -13.66 -14.62
N THR A 109 -11.80 -14.07 -15.45
CA THR A 109 -11.18 -15.38 -15.37
C THR A 109 -10.13 -15.46 -14.25
N ILE A 110 -9.79 -16.68 -13.83
CA ILE A 110 -8.73 -16.90 -12.84
C ILE A 110 -7.39 -16.31 -13.31
N THR A 111 -7.05 -16.48 -14.59
CA THR A 111 -5.80 -15.93 -15.16
C THR A 111 -5.79 -14.40 -15.16
N GLN A 112 -6.91 -13.75 -15.44
CA GLN A 112 -7.06 -12.30 -15.33
C GLN A 112 -6.91 -11.82 -13.88
N MET A 113 -7.50 -12.53 -12.93
CA MET A 113 -7.35 -12.24 -11.50
C MET A 113 -5.92 -12.46 -11.01
N LEU A 114 -5.21 -13.48 -11.51
CA LEU A 114 -3.79 -13.68 -11.21
C LEU A 114 -2.92 -12.56 -11.78
N TRP A 115 -3.22 -12.05 -12.97
CA TRP A 115 -2.53 -10.87 -13.51
C TRP A 115 -2.66 -9.68 -12.56
N VAL A 116 -3.86 -9.38 -12.11
CA VAL A 116 -4.13 -8.24 -11.24
C VAL A 116 -3.53 -8.46 -9.85
N ASN A 117 -3.87 -9.56 -9.18
CA ASN A 117 -3.51 -9.79 -7.78
C ASN A 117 -2.05 -10.24 -7.56
N LEU A 118 -1.40 -10.84 -8.54
CA LEU A 118 -0.01 -11.29 -8.38
C LEU A 118 0.95 -10.29 -9.00
N ILE A 119 0.73 -9.89 -10.24
CA ILE A 119 1.69 -9.08 -10.99
C ILE A 119 1.46 -7.60 -10.72
N MET A 120 0.25 -7.09 -10.94
CA MET A 120 -0.06 -5.69 -10.68
C MET A 120 0.15 -5.30 -9.21
N ASP A 121 -0.34 -6.11 -8.26
CA ASP A 121 -0.19 -5.84 -6.83
C ASP A 121 1.28 -5.81 -6.40
N THR A 122 2.12 -6.69 -6.96
CA THR A 122 3.56 -6.69 -6.68
C THR A 122 4.21 -5.39 -7.14
N PHE A 123 3.94 -4.95 -8.36
CA PHE A 123 4.48 -3.69 -8.87
C PHE A 123 3.90 -2.48 -8.13
N ALA A 124 2.61 -2.50 -7.80
CA ALA A 124 1.98 -1.47 -6.99
C ALA A 124 2.61 -1.36 -5.59
N ALA A 125 2.88 -2.50 -4.95
CA ALA A 125 3.60 -2.54 -3.67
C ALA A 125 4.98 -1.90 -3.77
N MET A 126 5.76 -2.23 -4.82
CA MET A 126 7.08 -1.64 -5.06
C MET A 126 6.99 -0.12 -5.26
N ALA A 127 6.03 0.35 -6.05
CA ALA A 127 5.84 1.78 -6.29
C ALA A 127 5.46 2.54 -5.01
N LEU A 128 4.50 2.02 -4.25
CA LEU A 128 4.02 2.67 -3.03
C LEU A 128 5.03 2.58 -1.88
N ALA A 129 5.79 1.47 -1.77
CA ALA A 129 6.84 1.31 -0.77
C ALA A 129 8.04 2.25 -1.03
N SER A 130 8.35 2.54 -2.28
CA SER A 130 9.48 3.41 -2.66
C SER A 130 9.18 4.91 -2.55
N LEU A 131 7.97 5.30 -2.16
CA LEU A 131 7.64 6.72 -1.99
C LEU A 131 8.54 7.37 -0.92
N PRO A 132 9.11 8.55 -1.21
CA PRO A 132 10.02 9.22 -0.30
C PRO A 132 9.32 9.67 0.99
N PRO A 133 10.07 9.83 2.10
CA PRO A 133 9.51 10.24 3.36
C PRO A 133 8.92 11.66 3.27
N GLU A 134 7.71 11.80 3.78
CA GLU A 134 7.01 13.08 3.82
C GLU A 134 7.31 13.83 5.13
N SER A 135 7.58 15.13 5.05
CA SER A 135 7.79 15.96 6.26
C SER A 135 6.51 16.13 7.10
N GLU A 136 5.35 15.95 6.48
CA GLU A 136 4.05 16.10 7.14
C GLU A 136 3.81 15.04 8.22
N VAL A 137 4.41 13.85 8.09
CA VAL A 137 4.27 12.78 9.09
C VAL A 137 4.82 13.16 10.45
N MET A 138 5.76 14.12 10.51
CA MET A 138 6.34 14.59 11.76
C MET A 138 5.39 15.49 12.57
N LYS A 139 4.35 16.04 11.95
CA LYS A 139 3.31 16.84 12.60
C LYS A 139 2.20 15.99 13.22
N GLU A 140 2.17 14.70 12.90
CA GLU A 140 1.18 13.77 13.44
C GLU A 140 1.53 13.36 14.87
N LYS A 141 0.49 13.15 15.69
CA LYS A 141 0.67 12.60 17.03
C LYS A 141 1.25 11.17 16.95
N PRO A 142 2.04 10.76 17.97
CA PRO A 142 2.47 9.38 18.07
C PRO A 142 1.28 8.43 18.07
N ARG A 143 1.43 7.27 17.43
CA ARG A 143 0.40 6.23 17.41
C ARG A 143 0.44 5.41 18.68
N LYS A 144 -0.71 4.91 19.07
CA LYS A 144 -0.81 3.89 20.12
C LYS A 144 -0.48 2.53 19.52
N GLN A 145 0.12 1.65 20.30
CA GLN A 145 0.40 0.26 19.86
C GLN A 145 -0.87 -0.52 19.52
N THR A 146 -2.00 -0.14 20.10
CA THR A 146 -3.31 -0.75 19.87
C THR A 146 -4.02 -0.24 18.61
N ASP A 147 -3.46 0.76 17.92
CA ASP A 147 -4.11 1.32 16.74
C ASP A 147 -4.02 0.34 15.56
N PHE A 148 -5.16 0.04 14.97
CA PHE A 148 -5.23 -0.79 13.77
C PHE A 148 -4.60 -0.09 12.56
N ILE A 149 -3.97 -0.88 11.68
CA ILE A 149 -3.41 -0.39 10.41
C ILE A 149 -4.52 0.24 9.56
N ILE A 150 -5.68 -0.43 9.50
CA ILE A 150 -6.88 0.09 8.84
C ILE A 150 -7.69 0.85 9.88
N ASN A 151 -7.53 2.16 9.89
CA ASN A 151 -8.37 3.03 10.71
C ASN A 151 -9.74 3.26 10.04
N ARG A 152 -10.68 3.85 10.78
CA ARG A 152 -12.06 4.10 10.30
C ARG A 152 -12.08 4.90 8.98
N HIS A 153 -11.18 5.88 8.81
CA HIS A 153 -11.13 6.68 7.59
C HIS A 153 -10.70 5.85 6.38
N ILE A 154 -9.68 5.00 6.55
CA ILE A 154 -9.21 4.10 5.48
C ILE A 154 -10.30 3.09 5.14
N ALA A 155 -10.98 2.51 6.13
CA ALA A 155 -12.08 1.56 5.91
C ALA A 155 -13.22 2.20 5.11
N TRP A 156 -13.63 3.42 5.45
CA TRP A 156 -14.63 4.17 4.68
C TRP A 156 -14.16 4.48 3.25
N ALA A 157 -12.90 4.89 3.08
CA ALA A 157 -12.34 5.16 1.77
C ALA A 157 -12.34 3.90 0.89
N ILE A 158 -11.96 2.74 1.44
CA ILE A 158 -12.01 1.44 0.75
C ILE A 158 -13.46 1.12 0.34
N GLY A 159 -14.42 1.27 1.27
CA GLY A 159 -15.82 1.01 1.00
C GLY A 159 -16.38 1.92 -0.10
N ILE A 160 -16.13 3.21 -0.04
CA ILE A 160 -16.64 4.18 -1.04
C ILE A 160 -16.02 3.90 -2.42
N VAL A 161 -14.70 3.79 -2.52
CA VAL A 161 -14.03 3.56 -3.81
C VAL A 161 -14.36 2.18 -4.37
N GLY A 162 -14.37 1.14 -3.53
CA GLY A 162 -14.72 -0.22 -3.93
C GLY A 162 -16.15 -0.33 -4.44
N LEU A 163 -17.12 0.30 -3.75
CA LEU A 163 -18.51 0.33 -4.18
C LEU A 163 -18.70 1.16 -5.46
N LEU A 164 -17.97 2.26 -5.62
CA LEU A 164 -18.01 3.05 -6.86
C LEU A 164 -17.47 2.24 -8.04
N PHE A 165 -16.34 1.57 -7.88
CA PHE A 165 -15.78 0.71 -8.93
C PHE A 165 -16.69 -0.48 -9.23
N PHE A 166 -17.23 -1.11 -8.19
CA PHE A 166 -18.24 -2.15 -8.36
C PHE A 166 -19.45 -1.64 -9.14
N GLY A 167 -20.02 -0.50 -8.76
CA GLY A 167 -21.19 0.06 -9.45
C GLY A 167 -20.95 0.35 -10.92
N LEU A 168 -19.77 0.92 -11.27
CA LEU A 168 -19.37 1.15 -12.66
C LEU A 168 -19.24 -0.16 -13.43
N MET A 169 -18.49 -1.12 -12.87
CA MET A 169 -18.23 -2.41 -13.53
C MET A 169 -19.48 -3.27 -13.61
N PHE A 170 -20.31 -3.29 -12.56
CA PHE A 170 -21.56 -4.03 -12.55
C PHE A 170 -22.58 -3.43 -13.53
N GLY A 171 -22.65 -2.10 -13.62
CA GLY A 171 -23.45 -1.41 -14.63
C GLY A 171 -23.03 -1.77 -16.05
N LEU A 172 -21.73 -1.82 -16.32
CA LEU A 172 -21.18 -2.24 -17.61
C LEU A 172 -21.50 -3.71 -17.90
N LEU A 173 -21.32 -4.61 -16.92
CA LEU A 173 -21.65 -6.02 -17.04
C LEU A 173 -23.14 -6.22 -17.37
N TYR A 174 -24.02 -5.52 -16.65
CA TYR A 174 -25.45 -5.56 -16.90
C TYR A 174 -25.82 -5.05 -18.29
N TYR A 175 -25.15 -4.00 -18.76
CA TYR A 175 -25.35 -3.47 -20.11
C TYR A 175 -24.95 -4.49 -21.18
N PHE A 176 -23.81 -5.15 -21.04
CA PHE A 176 -23.37 -6.20 -21.97
C PHE A 176 -24.32 -7.39 -21.98
N GLU A 177 -24.79 -7.85 -20.82
CA GLU A 177 -25.69 -8.99 -20.71
C GLU A 177 -27.08 -8.73 -21.31
N ARG A 178 -27.60 -7.53 -21.17
CA ARG A 178 -29.00 -7.20 -21.50
C ARG A 178 -29.18 -6.47 -22.81
N VAL A 179 -28.18 -5.75 -23.29
CA VAL A 179 -28.32 -4.80 -24.41
C VAL A 179 -27.37 -5.11 -25.56
N ALA A 180 -26.07 -5.20 -25.30
CA ALA A 180 -25.06 -5.34 -26.35
C ALA A 180 -24.83 -6.80 -26.77
N GLY A 181 -25.06 -7.74 -25.86
CA GLY A 181 -24.62 -9.12 -26.00
C GLY A 181 -23.25 -9.34 -25.38
N VAL A 182 -22.93 -10.57 -25.00
CA VAL A 182 -21.65 -10.93 -24.42
C VAL A 182 -20.81 -11.65 -25.47
N SER A 183 -19.92 -10.89 -26.13
CA SER A 183 -18.90 -11.45 -27.02
C SER A 183 -17.53 -11.48 -26.37
N ALA A 184 -16.54 -12.03 -27.05
CA ALA A 184 -15.16 -12.01 -26.59
C ALA A 184 -14.58 -10.57 -26.55
N GLU A 185 -15.07 -9.70 -27.39
CA GLU A 185 -14.66 -8.29 -27.45
C GLU A 185 -15.14 -7.53 -26.22
N GLU A 186 -16.45 -7.62 -25.88
CA GLU A 186 -17.01 -6.97 -24.68
C GLU A 186 -16.34 -7.46 -23.40
N LEU A 187 -16.00 -8.75 -23.31
CA LEU A 187 -15.26 -9.30 -22.17
C LEU A 187 -13.82 -8.77 -22.10
N THR A 188 -13.18 -8.55 -23.27
CA THR A 188 -11.84 -7.95 -23.33
C THR A 188 -11.89 -6.49 -22.88
N VAL A 189 -12.89 -5.74 -23.35
CA VAL A 189 -13.15 -4.34 -22.92
C VAL A 189 -13.43 -4.29 -21.44
N PHE A 190 -14.29 -5.18 -20.92
CA PHE A 190 -14.61 -5.27 -19.50
C PHE A 190 -13.36 -5.47 -18.64
N PHE A 191 -12.52 -6.45 -19.01
CA PHE A 191 -11.26 -6.70 -18.29
C PHE A 191 -10.31 -5.52 -18.39
N THR A 192 -10.19 -4.89 -19.55
CA THR A 192 -9.33 -3.72 -19.74
C THR A 192 -9.78 -2.54 -18.90
N ILE A 193 -11.09 -2.26 -18.84
CA ILE A 193 -11.64 -1.20 -17.97
C ILE A 193 -11.36 -1.53 -16.50
N PHE A 194 -11.53 -2.80 -16.08
CA PHE A 194 -11.21 -3.21 -14.71
C PHE A 194 -9.74 -2.90 -14.36
N VAL A 195 -8.79 -3.26 -15.25
CA VAL A 195 -7.36 -2.95 -15.05
C VAL A 195 -7.10 -1.44 -15.05
N MET A 196 -7.75 -0.68 -15.92
CA MET A 196 -7.60 0.79 -15.96
C MET A 196 -8.14 1.45 -14.69
N LEU A 197 -9.22 0.96 -14.10
CA LEU A 197 -9.71 1.43 -12.81
C LEU A 197 -8.67 1.20 -11.70
N GLN A 198 -7.99 0.04 -11.71
CA GLN A 198 -6.92 -0.23 -10.75
C GLN A 198 -5.67 0.63 -11.02
N TRP A 199 -5.36 0.89 -12.27
CA TRP A 199 -4.30 1.83 -12.65
C TRP A 199 -4.57 3.24 -12.08
N TRP A 200 -5.79 3.74 -12.18
CA TRP A 200 -6.21 4.99 -11.55
C TRP A 200 -6.22 4.90 -10.02
N ASN A 201 -6.54 3.74 -9.46
CA ASN A 201 -6.55 3.53 -8.02
C ASN A 201 -5.16 3.70 -7.37
N LEU A 202 -4.06 3.51 -8.13
CA LEU A 202 -2.71 3.84 -7.65
C LEU A 202 -2.58 5.32 -7.26
N PHE A 203 -3.22 6.22 -8.00
CA PHE A 203 -3.23 7.66 -7.66
C PHE A 203 -4.06 7.93 -6.41
N ASN A 204 -5.21 7.25 -6.25
CA ASN A 204 -5.99 7.33 -5.02
C ASN A 204 -5.18 6.83 -3.82
N ALA A 205 -4.50 5.71 -3.96
CA ALA A 205 -3.63 5.16 -2.92
C ALA A 205 -2.47 6.11 -2.58
N LYS A 206 -1.80 6.67 -3.58
CA LYS A 206 -0.71 7.65 -3.38
C LYS A 206 -1.19 8.87 -2.60
N SER A 207 -2.39 9.36 -2.85
CA SER A 207 -2.95 10.54 -2.18
C SER A 207 -3.46 10.26 -0.77
N LEU A 208 -3.62 8.99 -0.38
CA LEU A 208 -4.16 8.61 0.93
C LEU A 208 -3.31 9.19 2.07
N GLY A 209 -3.97 9.94 2.97
CA GLY A 209 -3.33 10.58 4.10
C GLY A 209 -2.45 11.79 3.75
N SER A 210 -2.35 12.18 2.48
CA SER A 210 -1.64 13.38 2.04
C SER A 210 -2.61 14.55 1.81
N ARG A 211 -2.17 15.76 2.15
CA ARG A 211 -2.91 16.99 1.79
C ARG A 211 -2.59 17.47 0.37
N ARG A 212 -1.69 16.79 -0.31
CA ARG A 212 -1.23 17.15 -1.66
C ARG A 212 -2.00 16.37 -2.71
N SER A 213 -2.13 16.95 -3.91
CA SER A 213 -2.71 16.24 -5.06
C SER A 213 -1.94 14.96 -5.36
N ALA A 214 -2.63 13.91 -5.80
CA ALA A 214 -2.04 12.67 -6.29
C ALA A 214 -1.00 12.89 -7.41
N PHE A 215 -1.17 13.97 -8.19
CA PHE A 215 -0.27 14.36 -9.27
C PHE A 215 0.93 15.20 -8.81
N HIS A 216 1.00 15.56 -7.51
CA HIS A 216 2.15 16.30 -7.00
C HIS A 216 3.42 15.48 -7.20
N LYS A 217 4.44 16.09 -7.81
CA LYS A 217 5.72 15.45 -8.17
C LYS A 217 5.59 14.15 -9.01
N PHE A 218 4.49 14.01 -9.75
CA PHE A 218 4.24 12.82 -10.56
C PHE A 218 5.41 12.45 -11.47
N LEU A 219 5.94 13.42 -12.23
CA LEU A 219 7.08 13.22 -13.14
C LEU A 219 8.41 12.96 -12.42
N SER A 220 8.50 13.28 -11.13
CA SER A 220 9.71 13.02 -10.34
C SER A 220 9.73 11.63 -9.73
N ASP A 221 8.59 10.96 -9.62
CA ASP A 221 8.45 9.63 -9.03
C ASP A 221 8.73 8.54 -10.08
N ARG A 222 10.01 8.33 -10.40
CA ARG A 222 10.46 7.37 -11.43
C ARG A 222 9.93 5.96 -11.19
N GLY A 223 9.87 5.52 -9.93
CA GLY A 223 9.35 4.20 -9.57
C GLY A 223 7.87 4.05 -9.91
N LEU A 224 7.05 5.07 -9.58
CA LEU A 224 5.63 5.07 -9.94
C LEU A 224 5.43 5.11 -11.45
N LEU A 225 6.16 5.96 -12.17
CA LEU A 225 6.08 6.05 -13.64
C LEU A 225 6.43 4.72 -14.32
N PHE A 226 7.49 4.07 -13.84
CA PHE A 226 7.91 2.76 -14.34
C PHE A 226 6.82 1.70 -14.14
N VAL A 227 6.22 1.65 -12.95
CA VAL A 227 5.14 0.71 -12.66
C VAL A 227 3.89 0.99 -13.49
N LEU A 228 3.48 2.25 -13.62
CA LEU A 228 2.35 2.63 -14.46
C LEU A 228 2.56 2.22 -15.93
N PHE A 229 3.78 2.40 -16.44
CA PHE A 229 4.15 1.96 -17.78
C PHE A 229 4.11 0.43 -17.93
N ILE A 230 4.67 -0.32 -16.97
CA ILE A 230 4.65 -1.80 -16.99
C ILE A 230 3.21 -2.33 -17.00
N ILE A 231 2.32 -1.74 -16.19
CA ILE A 231 0.92 -2.17 -16.14
C ILE A 231 0.25 -1.94 -17.51
N LEU A 232 0.45 -0.76 -18.12
CA LEU A 232 -0.11 -0.45 -19.43
C LEU A 232 0.47 -1.36 -20.53
N ALA A 233 1.79 -1.54 -20.56
CA ALA A 233 2.46 -2.39 -21.53
C ALA A 233 2.03 -3.86 -21.36
N GLY A 234 1.95 -4.34 -20.12
CA GLY A 234 1.49 -5.69 -19.82
C GLY A 234 0.02 -5.90 -20.20
N GLN A 235 -0.85 -4.94 -19.93
CA GLN A 235 -2.25 -5.01 -20.33
C GLN A 235 -2.39 -5.03 -21.86
N TRP A 236 -1.65 -4.19 -22.56
CA TRP A 236 -1.62 -4.21 -24.00
C TRP A 236 -1.16 -5.56 -24.57
N LEU A 237 -0.06 -6.13 -24.03
CA LEU A 237 0.42 -7.45 -24.42
C LEU A 237 -0.62 -8.55 -24.17
N ILE A 238 -1.36 -8.50 -23.06
CA ILE A 238 -2.41 -9.46 -22.74
C ILE A 238 -3.57 -9.34 -23.71
N VAL A 239 -3.98 -8.14 -24.06
CA VAL A 239 -5.06 -7.91 -25.03
C VAL A 239 -4.67 -8.45 -26.39
N GLU A 240 -3.46 -8.14 -26.86
CA GLU A 240 -3.00 -8.55 -28.21
C GLU A 240 -2.62 -10.04 -28.31
N LEU A 241 -1.94 -10.57 -27.29
CA LEU A 241 -1.31 -11.89 -27.35
C LEU A 241 -1.90 -12.93 -26.38
N GLY A 242 -2.75 -12.50 -25.44
CA GLY A 242 -3.27 -13.35 -24.37
C GLY A 242 -4.23 -14.45 -24.85
N GLY A 243 -5.00 -14.18 -25.86
CA GLY A 243 -5.88 -15.14 -26.54
C GLY A 243 -6.71 -16.00 -25.57
N LYS A 244 -6.74 -17.29 -25.79
CA LYS A 244 -7.53 -18.23 -24.97
C LYS A 244 -7.11 -18.27 -23.49
N MET A 245 -5.83 -18.00 -23.18
CA MET A 245 -5.32 -18.05 -21.81
C MET A 245 -5.94 -16.95 -20.93
N PHE A 246 -6.09 -15.75 -21.48
CA PHE A 246 -6.68 -14.61 -20.78
C PHE A 246 -8.12 -14.33 -21.22
N ARG A 247 -8.69 -15.14 -22.13
CA ARG A 247 -9.99 -14.89 -22.74
C ARG A 247 -10.09 -13.48 -23.32
N THR A 248 -9.03 -13.07 -24.05
CA THR A 248 -8.93 -11.77 -24.71
C THR A 248 -8.83 -11.94 -26.22
N VAL A 249 -9.29 -10.94 -26.93
CA VAL A 249 -9.12 -10.77 -28.38
C VAL A 249 -8.52 -9.39 -28.66
N PRO A 250 -7.70 -9.24 -29.73
CA PRO A 250 -7.24 -7.94 -30.14
C PRO A 250 -8.43 -6.99 -30.35
N LEU A 251 -8.30 -5.76 -29.86
CA LEU A 251 -9.33 -4.73 -30.02
C LEU A 251 -8.96 -3.85 -31.21
N ASP A 252 -9.86 -3.72 -32.19
CA ASP A 252 -9.69 -2.78 -33.29
C ASP A 252 -9.91 -1.33 -32.82
N ILE A 253 -9.29 -0.37 -33.53
CA ILE A 253 -9.33 1.06 -33.17
C ILE A 253 -10.77 1.63 -33.26
N GLU A 254 -11.69 0.92 -33.91
CA GLU A 254 -13.09 1.32 -34.07
C GLU A 254 -13.99 0.84 -32.90
N THR A 255 -13.47 0.02 -31.99
CA THR A 255 -14.16 -0.45 -30.77
C THR A 255 -13.74 0.41 -29.57
#